data_a46eefa72e76ffc2554685e1fafaaa11
#
_entry.id   a46eefa72e76ffc2554685e1fafaaa11
#
_cell.length_a   1.000
_cell.length_b   1.000
_cell.length_c   1.000
_cell.angle_alpha   90.00
_cell.angle_beta   90.00
_cell.angle_gamma   90.00
#
_symmetry.space_group_name_H-M   'P 1'
#
loop_
_entity.id
_entity.type
_entity.pdbx_description
1 polymer ?
#
loop_
_entity_poly.entity_id
_entity_poly.type
_entity_poly.pdbx_seq_one_letter_code
_entity_poly.pdbx_strand_id
1 'polypeptide(L)'
;MLVPRISQRAKLILSILSALLATLILFSSPGLGSNGKPDDETIRYKGQRLSIKWDPLTRAPLIIRGIESNLLEIKNFSKLSRKEITHTGPLLVNKYQSLLQIEPDQLQLKGAEKISDTWYVSYWQTFHGVILYESSLGFSIDPRGHIKSLGALLYPTVQAPVTSKISHEEALKIGQKQIKDYKKLKCMLLAESVLIYPVKKTNSIDYYRVYAFNFFPEKALHPATTEGGWAVFVDSQTGKVVLFEILMKPLGCCVPEDWVPPKPEEMKPKW
;
A
#
# COMPACT_ATOMS: atom_id res chain seq x y z
N MET A 1 31.30 -15.10 -4.60
CA MET A 1 30.24 -14.45 -3.81
C MET A 1 28.93 -15.17 -4.08
N LEU A 2 28.43 -15.97 -3.13
CA LEU A 2 27.19 -16.75 -3.25
C LEU A 2 26.04 -15.88 -2.75
N VAL A 3 25.12 -15.52 -3.63
CA VAL A 3 23.87 -14.82 -3.29
C VAL A 3 22.95 -15.81 -2.57
N PRO A 4 22.53 -15.58 -1.32
CA PRO A 4 21.63 -16.50 -0.63
C PRO A 4 20.28 -16.52 -1.34
N ARG A 5 19.88 -17.71 -1.79
CA ARG A 5 18.53 -17.97 -2.33
C ARG A 5 17.52 -17.87 -1.19
N ILE A 6 16.74 -16.81 -1.16
CA ILE A 6 15.54 -16.73 -0.31
C ILE A 6 14.64 -17.90 -0.69
N SER A 7 14.29 -18.75 0.27
CA SER A 7 13.51 -19.95 0.03
C SER A 7 12.14 -19.56 -0.59
N GLN A 8 11.65 -20.36 -1.52
CA GLN A 8 10.36 -20.12 -2.18
C GLN A 8 9.20 -20.04 -1.16
N ARG A 9 9.32 -20.72 0.00
CA ARG A 9 8.33 -20.68 1.09
C ARG A 9 8.28 -19.32 1.79
N ALA A 10 9.42 -18.65 2.01
CA ALA A 10 9.43 -17.30 2.59
C ALA A 10 8.80 -16.25 1.66
N LYS A 11 8.98 -16.41 0.34
CA LYS A 11 8.29 -15.58 -0.66
C LYS A 11 6.78 -15.81 -0.67
N LEU A 12 6.33 -17.05 -0.48
CA LEU A 12 4.92 -17.41 -0.45
C LEU A 12 4.22 -16.81 0.78
N ILE A 13 4.85 -16.85 1.96
CA ILE A 13 4.27 -16.31 3.21
C ILE A 13 4.15 -14.78 3.13
N LEU A 14 5.17 -14.09 2.60
CA LEU A 14 5.11 -12.63 2.41
C LEU A 14 4.02 -12.24 1.38
N SER A 15 3.82 -13.04 0.34
CA SER A 15 2.80 -12.83 -0.67
C SER A 15 1.38 -13.05 -0.13
N ILE A 16 1.17 -14.09 0.68
CA ILE A 16 -0.14 -14.39 1.30
C ILE A 16 -0.52 -13.30 2.31
N LEU A 17 0.41 -12.80 3.12
CA LEU A 17 0.15 -11.69 4.04
C LEU A 17 -0.23 -10.39 3.30
N SER A 18 0.42 -10.10 2.18
CA SER A 18 0.09 -8.89 1.40
C SER A 18 -1.26 -9.01 0.68
N ALA A 19 -1.63 -10.20 0.22
CA ALA A 19 -2.92 -10.44 -0.44
C ALA A 19 -4.09 -10.43 0.56
N LEU A 20 -3.93 -11.03 1.74
CA LEU A 20 -4.95 -11.00 2.81
C LEU A 20 -5.14 -9.60 3.39
N LEU A 21 -4.08 -8.81 3.56
CA LEU A 21 -4.19 -7.43 4.00
C LEU A 21 -4.90 -6.55 2.97
N ALA A 22 -4.65 -6.76 1.68
CA ALA A 22 -5.33 -6.02 0.61
C ALA A 22 -6.84 -6.35 0.55
N THR A 23 -7.22 -7.58 0.83
CA THR A 23 -8.63 -7.99 0.86
C THR A 23 -9.34 -7.51 2.14
N LEU A 24 -8.67 -7.47 3.28
CA LEU A 24 -9.25 -7.00 4.54
C LEU A 24 -9.46 -5.49 4.57
N ILE A 25 -8.57 -4.70 3.96
CA ILE A 25 -8.71 -3.24 3.88
C ILE A 25 -9.90 -2.82 3.00
N LEU A 26 -10.28 -3.65 2.03
CA LEU A 26 -11.47 -3.40 1.21
C LEU A 26 -12.80 -3.61 1.97
N PHE A 27 -12.78 -4.29 3.12
CA PHE A 27 -13.98 -4.67 3.87
C PHE A 27 -14.08 -4.12 5.29
N SER A 28 -13.03 -3.51 5.86
CA SER A 28 -13.03 -2.98 7.22
C SER A 28 -12.78 -1.48 7.27
N SER A 29 -13.65 -0.69 6.66
CA SER A 29 -13.77 0.72 7.04
C SER A 29 -14.68 0.80 8.25
N PRO A 30 -14.24 1.32 9.41
CA PRO A 30 -15.14 1.60 10.52
C PRO A 30 -16.18 2.61 10.05
N GLY A 31 -17.44 2.26 10.19
CA GLY A 31 -18.55 3.10 9.81
C GLY A 31 -18.56 4.41 10.62
N LEU A 32 -18.16 5.50 10.00
CA LEU A 32 -18.59 6.82 10.39
C LEU A 32 -20.03 6.95 9.91
N GLY A 33 -20.95 6.90 10.88
CA GLY A 33 -22.37 7.05 10.63
C GLY A 33 -22.69 8.39 10.00
N SER A 34 -22.92 8.36 8.70
CA SER A 34 -23.77 9.33 8.02
C SER A 34 -24.91 8.55 7.40
N ASN A 35 -26.13 8.91 7.74
CA ASN A 35 -27.39 8.35 7.23
C ASN A 35 -27.65 8.69 5.75
N GLY A 36 -26.62 8.74 4.90
CA GLY A 36 -26.71 8.80 3.47
C GLY A 36 -25.94 7.63 2.90
N LYS A 37 -26.61 6.69 2.23
CA LYS A 37 -25.90 5.74 1.37
C LYS A 37 -24.98 6.53 0.46
N PRO A 38 -23.69 6.20 0.35
CA PRO A 38 -22.85 6.75 -0.70
C PRO A 38 -23.44 6.21 -2.01
N ASP A 39 -24.13 7.07 -2.74
CA ASP A 39 -24.86 6.68 -3.93
C ASP A 39 -23.86 6.21 -5.00
N ASP A 40 -24.01 4.93 -5.41
CA ASP A 40 -23.35 4.41 -6.60
C ASP A 40 -23.92 5.20 -7.78
N GLU A 41 -23.10 6.05 -8.39
CA GLU A 41 -23.49 6.78 -9.58
C GLU A 41 -23.35 5.89 -10.81
N THR A 42 -24.37 5.84 -11.64
CA THR A 42 -24.29 5.15 -12.93
C THR A 42 -24.03 6.17 -14.04
N ILE A 43 -22.88 6.02 -14.71
CA ILE A 43 -22.49 6.88 -15.83
C ILE A 43 -22.32 6.09 -17.13
N ARG A 44 -22.40 6.79 -18.28
CA ARG A 44 -21.91 6.26 -19.55
C ARG A 44 -20.51 6.79 -19.81
N TYR A 45 -19.54 5.90 -19.91
CA TYR A 45 -18.15 6.25 -20.20
C TYR A 45 -17.61 5.43 -21.36
N LYS A 46 -17.19 6.10 -22.44
CA LYS A 46 -16.67 5.45 -23.68
C LYS A 46 -17.61 4.33 -24.17
N GLY A 47 -18.91 4.55 -24.14
CA GLY A 47 -19.93 3.59 -24.58
C GLY A 47 -20.32 2.52 -23.55
N GLN A 48 -19.61 2.41 -22.45
CA GLN A 48 -19.88 1.46 -21.38
C GLN A 48 -20.76 2.07 -20.28
N ARG A 49 -21.59 1.26 -19.66
CA ARG A 49 -22.36 1.64 -18.47
C ARG A 49 -21.56 1.25 -17.22
N LEU A 50 -21.03 2.23 -16.50
CA LEU A 50 -20.26 2.04 -15.29
C LEU A 50 -21.06 2.43 -14.06
N SER A 51 -20.95 1.63 -12.99
CA SER A 51 -21.40 2.01 -11.64
C SER A 51 -20.15 2.42 -10.84
N ILE A 52 -20.16 3.64 -10.33
CA ILE A 52 -19.00 4.23 -9.64
C ILE A 52 -19.39 4.69 -8.25
N LYS A 53 -18.62 4.25 -7.26
CA LYS A 53 -18.65 4.81 -5.92
C LYS A 53 -17.49 5.80 -5.81
N TRP A 54 -17.80 7.06 -5.50
CA TRP A 54 -16.82 8.14 -5.38
C TRP A 54 -16.32 8.32 -3.95
N ASP A 55 -15.05 8.68 -3.78
CA ASP A 55 -14.55 9.21 -2.52
C ASP A 55 -15.01 10.68 -2.39
N PRO A 56 -15.72 11.04 -1.32
CA PRO A 56 -16.27 12.39 -1.18
C PRO A 56 -15.19 13.46 -1.00
N LEU A 57 -14.00 13.09 -0.52
CA LEU A 57 -12.93 14.04 -0.23
C LEU A 57 -11.98 14.21 -1.42
N THR A 58 -11.55 13.10 -2.03
CA THR A 58 -10.62 13.15 -3.17
C THR A 58 -11.32 13.34 -4.52
N ARG A 59 -12.62 13.08 -4.58
CA ARG A 59 -13.40 13.02 -5.82
C ARG A 59 -12.89 11.95 -6.81
N ALA A 60 -12.04 11.06 -6.37
CA ALA A 60 -11.60 9.90 -7.13
C ALA A 60 -12.57 8.72 -6.95
N PRO A 61 -12.66 7.80 -7.92
CA PRO A 61 -13.49 6.61 -7.76
C PRO A 61 -12.85 5.67 -6.72
N LEU A 62 -13.66 5.16 -5.78
CA LEU A 62 -13.29 4.09 -4.85
C LEU A 62 -13.52 2.71 -5.46
N ILE A 63 -14.61 2.56 -6.19
CA ILE A 63 -14.98 1.30 -6.82
C ILE A 63 -15.57 1.63 -8.19
N ILE A 64 -15.14 0.90 -9.22
CA ILE A 64 -15.73 0.94 -10.55
C ILE A 64 -16.20 -0.46 -10.92
N ARG A 65 -17.47 -0.60 -11.31
CA ARG A 65 -18.09 -1.84 -11.80
C ARG A 65 -18.59 -1.65 -13.22
N GLY A 66 -18.75 -2.76 -13.94
CA GLY A 66 -19.24 -2.74 -15.33
C GLY A 66 -18.16 -2.43 -16.37
N ILE A 67 -16.89 -2.60 -16.02
CA ILE A 67 -15.78 -2.52 -16.98
C ILE A 67 -15.80 -3.77 -17.84
N GLU A 68 -16.45 -3.71 -19.00
CA GLU A 68 -16.54 -4.82 -19.97
C GLU A 68 -15.39 -4.78 -21.00
N SER A 69 -14.28 -4.16 -20.69
CA SER A 69 -13.22 -4.02 -21.67
C SER A 69 -12.19 -5.13 -21.58
N ASN A 70 -11.92 -5.74 -22.69
CA ASN A 70 -10.64 -6.40 -22.92
C ASN A 70 -9.58 -5.28 -22.93
N LEU A 71 -8.84 -5.13 -21.83
CA LEU A 71 -7.88 -4.04 -21.66
C LEU A 71 -6.74 -4.09 -22.65
N LEU A 72 -6.39 -5.29 -23.08
CA LEU A 72 -5.12 -5.52 -23.71
C LEU A 72 -5.23 -6.04 -25.14
N GLU A 73 -6.43 -6.28 -25.68
CA GLU A 73 -6.64 -6.94 -26.98
C GLU A 73 -5.81 -8.25 -27.12
N ILE A 74 -5.41 -8.82 -25.99
CA ILE A 74 -4.54 -10.01 -25.96
C ILE A 74 -5.38 -11.26 -26.19
N LYS A 75 -5.10 -11.96 -27.27
CA LYS A 75 -5.83 -13.18 -27.68
C LYS A 75 -5.69 -14.37 -26.73
N ASN A 76 -4.70 -14.38 -25.81
CA ASN A 76 -4.40 -15.51 -24.92
C ASN A 76 -4.03 -15.03 -23.51
N PHE A 77 -4.98 -14.47 -22.79
CA PHE A 77 -4.77 -13.93 -21.44
C PHE A 77 -4.31 -15.00 -20.42
N SER A 78 -4.73 -16.25 -20.61
CA SER A 78 -4.33 -17.37 -19.75
C SER A 78 -2.82 -17.67 -19.79
N LYS A 79 -2.13 -17.25 -20.85
CA LYS A 79 -0.69 -17.49 -21.06
C LYS A 79 0.20 -16.30 -20.64
N LEU A 80 -0.37 -15.19 -20.17
CA LEU A 80 0.42 -14.04 -19.77
C LEU A 80 1.35 -14.38 -18.62
N SER A 81 2.59 -13.96 -18.78
CA SER A 81 3.58 -13.99 -17.73
C SER A 81 3.28 -12.90 -16.68
N ARG A 82 3.84 -13.09 -15.49
CA ARG A 82 3.77 -12.05 -14.44
C ARG A 82 4.32 -10.70 -14.94
N LYS A 83 5.36 -10.71 -15.77
CA LYS A 83 5.96 -9.49 -16.32
C LYS A 83 4.96 -8.73 -17.20
N GLU A 84 4.25 -9.43 -18.07
CA GLU A 84 3.25 -8.80 -18.95
C GLU A 84 2.06 -8.26 -18.18
N ILE A 85 1.56 -9.01 -17.18
CA ILE A 85 0.43 -8.57 -16.37
C ILE A 85 0.74 -7.32 -15.55
N THR A 86 2.00 -7.09 -15.17
CA THR A 86 2.39 -5.89 -14.41
C THR A 86 2.35 -4.60 -15.21
N HIS A 87 2.21 -4.65 -16.52
CA HIS A 87 2.01 -3.46 -17.37
C HIS A 87 0.52 -3.08 -17.52
N THR A 88 -0.39 -3.91 -17.02
CA THR A 88 -1.83 -3.66 -17.18
C THR A 88 -2.33 -2.43 -16.41
N GLY A 89 -1.73 -2.10 -15.27
CA GLY A 89 -2.10 -0.91 -14.48
C GLY A 89 -1.90 0.40 -15.24
N PRO A 90 -0.70 0.70 -15.75
CA PRO A 90 -0.49 1.88 -16.59
C PRO A 90 -1.43 1.95 -17.80
N LEU A 91 -1.72 0.83 -18.47
CA LEU A 91 -2.67 0.77 -19.58
C LEU A 91 -4.12 1.08 -19.12
N LEU A 92 -4.50 0.56 -17.95
CA LEU A 92 -5.80 0.87 -17.33
C LEU A 92 -5.92 2.36 -17.03
N VAL A 93 -4.90 2.95 -16.38
CA VAL A 93 -4.89 4.38 -16.07
C VAL A 93 -4.99 5.20 -17.35
N ASN A 94 -4.19 4.92 -18.36
CA ASN A 94 -4.25 5.62 -19.63
C ASN A 94 -5.65 5.55 -20.29
N LYS A 95 -6.28 4.38 -20.25
CA LYS A 95 -7.63 4.19 -20.80
C LYS A 95 -8.72 4.95 -20.02
N TYR A 96 -8.60 5.01 -18.69
CA TYR A 96 -9.58 5.60 -17.79
C TYR A 96 -9.07 6.86 -17.07
N GLN A 97 -8.11 7.57 -17.67
CA GLN A 97 -7.41 8.70 -17.07
C GLN A 97 -8.36 9.80 -16.55
N SER A 98 -9.36 10.16 -17.34
CA SER A 98 -10.35 11.18 -16.93
C SER A 98 -11.25 10.76 -15.75
N LEU A 99 -11.37 9.46 -15.48
CA LEU A 99 -12.03 8.94 -14.28
C LEU A 99 -11.09 8.82 -13.11
N LEU A 100 -9.93 8.22 -13.31
CA LEU A 100 -8.96 7.94 -12.25
C LEU A 100 -8.17 9.19 -11.83
N GLN A 101 -8.05 10.17 -12.73
CA GLN A 101 -7.45 11.49 -12.51
C GLN A 101 -5.98 11.43 -12.03
N ILE A 102 -5.27 10.39 -12.43
CA ILE A 102 -3.82 10.23 -12.21
C ILE A 102 -3.13 9.90 -13.52
N GLU A 103 -1.80 10.02 -13.54
CA GLU A 103 -0.98 9.65 -14.68
C GLU A 103 -0.46 8.21 -14.55
N PRO A 104 -0.21 7.50 -15.69
CA PRO A 104 0.30 6.13 -15.67
C PRO A 104 1.64 5.96 -14.94
N ASP A 105 2.52 6.95 -14.99
CA ASP A 105 3.83 6.97 -14.33
C ASP A 105 3.75 7.18 -12.81
N GLN A 106 2.57 7.57 -12.30
CA GLN A 106 2.30 7.65 -10.87
C GLN A 106 1.98 6.28 -10.24
N LEU A 107 2.13 5.18 -10.98
CA LEU A 107 1.89 3.84 -10.47
C LEU A 107 3.20 3.09 -10.22
N GLN A 108 3.33 2.54 -9.01
CA GLN A 108 4.36 1.56 -8.65
C GLN A 108 3.70 0.23 -8.33
N LEU A 109 4.16 -0.85 -8.96
CA LEU A 109 3.63 -2.19 -8.72
C LEU A 109 3.80 -2.57 -7.24
N LYS A 110 2.68 -2.92 -6.59
CA LYS A 110 2.65 -3.51 -5.26
C LYS A 110 2.73 -5.03 -5.32
N GLY A 111 1.95 -5.63 -6.21
CA GLY A 111 1.95 -7.08 -6.41
C GLY A 111 1.10 -7.52 -7.58
N ALA A 112 1.42 -8.72 -8.09
CA ALA A 112 0.62 -9.42 -9.07
C ALA A 112 0.64 -10.91 -8.74
N GLU A 113 -0.54 -11.49 -8.58
CA GLU A 113 -0.70 -12.90 -8.21
C GLU A 113 -1.80 -13.54 -9.04
N LYS A 114 -1.57 -14.79 -9.46
CA LYS A 114 -2.57 -15.60 -10.15
C LYS A 114 -3.14 -16.60 -9.15
N ILE A 115 -4.44 -16.48 -8.89
CA ILE A 115 -5.18 -17.42 -8.05
C ILE A 115 -6.20 -18.12 -8.94
N SER A 116 -6.06 -19.43 -9.08
CA SER A 116 -6.77 -20.21 -10.10
C SER A 116 -6.48 -19.61 -11.49
N ASP A 117 -7.50 -19.16 -12.21
CA ASP A 117 -7.37 -18.57 -13.54
C ASP A 117 -7.52 -17.05 -13.58
N THR A 118 -7.58 -16.41 -12.41
CA THR A 118 -7.77 -14.96 -12.27
C THR A 118 -6.49 -14.31 -11.78
N TRP A 119 -6.06 -13.24 -12.45
CA TRP A 119 -4.99 -12.39 -11.99
C TRP A 119 -5.52 -11.32 -11.06
N TYR A 120 -4.84 -11.13 -9.93
CA TYR A 120 -5.03 -10.02 -8.98
C TYR A 120 -3.81 -9.13 -9.05
N VAL A 121 -4.02 -7.87 -9.40
CA VAL A 121 -2.92 -6.91 -9.60
C VAL A 121 -3.18 -5.69 -8.75
N SER A 122 -2.15 -5.21 -8.07
CA SER A 122 -2.25 -4.03 -7.22
C SER A 122 -1.04 -3.12 -7.37
N TYR A 123 -1.28 -1.82 -7.24
CA TYR A 123 -0.28 -0.75 -7.34
C TYR A 123 -0.43 0.21 -6.17
N TRP A 124 0.66 0.84 -5.78
CA TRP A 124 0.64 2.09 -5.03
C TRP A 124 0.61 3.26 -5.99
N GLN A 125 0.00 4.36 -5.57
CA GLN A 125 0.22 5.63 -6.23
C GLN A 125 1.51 6.24 -5.70
N THR A 126 2.27 6.92 -6.57
CA THR A 126 3.47 7.66 -6.22
C THR A 126 3.33 9.14 -6.57
N PHE A 127 4.10 9.98 -5.88
CA PHE A 127 4.28 11.38 -6.19
C PHE A 127 5.78 11.68 -6.26
N HIS A 128 6.27 12.05 -7.46
CA HIS A 128 7.70 12.16 -7.73
C HIS A 128 8.51 10.92 -7.29
N GLY A 129 7.99 9.73 -7.59
CA GLY A 129 8.62 8.46 -7.24
C GLY A 129 8.52 8.04 -5.77
N VAL A 130 7.88 8.85 -4.92
CA VAL A 130 7.65 8.54 -3.51
C VAL A 130 6.24 8.01 -3.32
N ILE A 131 6.11 6.86 -2.64
CA ILE A 131 4.82 6.19 -2.39
C ILE A 131 3.91 7.10 -1.56
N LEU A 132 2.65 7.23 -1.99
CA LEU A 132 1.59 7.77 -1.15
C LEU A 132 1.11 6.68 -0.19
N TYR A 133 1.19 6.96 1.10
CA TYR A 133 0.72 6.06 2.14
C TYR A 133 -0.78 5.78 2.00
N GLU A 134 -1.18 4.52 2.19
CA GLU A 134 -2.55 4.03 2.02
C GLU A 134 -3.15 4.17 0.61
N SER A 135 -2.40 4.67 -0.37
CA SER A 135 -2.89 4.67 -1.74
C SER A 135 -2.93 3.26 -2.33
N SER A 136 -3.90 3.01 -3.19
CA SER A 136 -3.98 1.75 -3.92
C SER A 136 -4.80 1.87 -5.20
N LEU A 137 -4.39 1.12 -6.22
CA LEU A 137 -5.20 0.76 -7.36
C LEU A 137 -5.12 -0.75 -7.51
N GLY A 138 -6.25 -1.45 -7.32
CA GLY A 138 -6.31 -2.90 -7.41
C GLY A 138 -7.40 -3.37 -8.34
N PHE A 139 -7.15 -4.42 -9.11
CA PHE A 139 -8.15 -5.00 -10.00
C PHE A 139 -7.90 -6.50 -10.21
N SER A 140 -8.96 -7.19 -10.60
CA SER A 140 -8.88 -8.60 -11.02
C SER A 140 -9.20 -8.74 -12.50
N ILE A 141 -8.47 -9.63 -13.17
CA ILE A 141 -8.60 -9.90 -14.60
C ILE A 141 -8.87 -11.39 -14.79
N ASP A 142 -9.94 -11.69 -15.51
CA ASP A 142 -10.31 -13.07 -15.83
C ASP A 142 -9.47 -13.66 -16.99
N PRO A 143 -9.56 -14.99 -17.28
CA PRO A 143 -8.80 -15.63 -18.36
C PRO A 143 -9.06 -15.07 -19.77
N ARG A 144 -10.16 -14.34 -19.94
CA ARG A 144 -10.53 -13.69 -21.19
C ARG A 144 -10.02 -12.26 -21.29
N GLY A 145 -9.37 -11.76 -20.23
CA GLY A 145 -8.83 -10.40 -20.18
C GLY A 145 -9.81 -9.33 -19.74
N HIS A 146 -10.98 -9.72 -19.22
CA HIS A 146 -11.94 -8.76 -18.70
C HIS A 146 -11.63 -8.37 -17.26
N ILE A 147 -11.73 -7.10 -16.96
CA ILE A 147 -11.64 -6.61 -15.57
C ILE A 147 -12.96 -6.92 -14.88
N LYS A 148 -12.90 -7.75 -13.83
CA LYS A 148 -14.08 -8.11 -13.03
C LYS A 148 -14.39 -7.12 -11.92
N SER A 149 -13.35 -6.58 -11.30
CA SER A 149 -13.47 -5.62 -10.21
C SER A 149 -12.31 -4.65 -10.26
N LEU A 150 -12.58 -3.40 -9.96
CA LEU A 150 -11.58 -2.36 -9.78
C LEU A 150 -11.89 -1.59 -8.52
N GLY A 151 -10.93 -1.58 -7.60
CA GLY A 151 -10.95 -0.77 -6.39
C GLY A 151 -9.79 0.21 -6.41
N ALA A 152 -10.02 1.42 -5.93
CA ALA A 152 -9.00 2.46 -5.92
C ALA A 152 -9.12 3.31 -4.66
N LEU A 153 -7.98 3.72 -4.12
CA LEU A 153 -7.85 4.80 -3.17
C LEU A 153 -6.76 5.71 -3.73
N LEU A 154 -7.19 6.72 -4.49
CA LEU A 154 -6.31 7.59 -5.25
C LEU A 154 -6.43 9.04 -4.80
N TYR A 155 -5.36 9.77 -4.99
CA TYR A 155 -5.23 11.18 -4.64
C TYR A 155 -4.87 11.97 -5.91
N PRO A 156 -5.86 12.48 -6.67
CA PRO A 156 -5.62 13.17 -7.95
C PRO A 156 -4.74 14.40 -7.83
N THR A 157 -4.92 15.16 -6.76
CA THR A 157 -4.20 16.41 -6.54
C THR A 157 -3.33 16.29 -5.29
N VAL A 158 -2.04 16.01 -5.49
CA VAL A 158 -1.07 15.92 -4.41
C VAL A 158 -0.21 17.18 -4.38
N GLN A 159 -0.15 17.82 -3.22
CA GLN A 159 0.70 18.97 -2.97
C GLN A 159 1.61 18.69 -1.78
N ALA A 160 2.70 17.98 -2.01
CA ALA A 160 3.66 17.61 -0.98
C ALA A 160 5.05 18.17 -1.28
N PRO A 161 5.89 18.41 -0.27
CA PRO A 161 7.28 18.77 -0.49
C PRO A 161 8.03 17.69 -1.26
N VAL A 162 8.80 18.08 -2.27
CA VAL A 162 9.60 17.15 -3.09
C VAL A 162 10.90 16.75 -2.38
N THR A 163 11.46 17.65 -1.57
CA THR A 163 12.72 17.47 -0.85
C THR A 163 12.51 17.51 0.66
N SER A 164 13.41 16.92 1.43
CA SER A 164 13.46 16.98 2.88
C SER A 164 14.35 18.15 3.34
N LYS A 165 14.01 18.78 4.49
CA LYS A 165 14.84 19.81 5.14
C LYS A 165 15.62 19.26 6.32
N ILE A 166 15.10 18.27 7.03
CA ILE A 166 15.83 17.58 8.09
C ILE A 166 16.48 16.31 7.54
N SER A 167 17.57 15.90 8.16
CA SER A 167 18.26 14.65 7.78
C SER A 167 17.50 13.41 8.29
N HIS A 168 17.81 12.28 7.68
CA HIS A 168 17.27 10.99 8.13
C HIS A 168 17.66 10.68 9.57
N GLU A 169 18.90 10.95 9.96
CA GLU A 169 19.41 10.70 11.33
C GLU A 169 18.71 11.59 12.36
N GLU A 170 18.40 12.85 12.02
CA GLU A 170 17.61 13.72 12.89
C GLU A 170 16.19 13.19 13.06
N ALA A 171 15.54 12.80 11.97
CA ALA A 171 14.20 12.22 12.01
C ALA A 171 14.17 10.92 12.82
N LEU A 172 15.18 10.04 12.64
CA LEU A 172 15.31 8.80 13.40
C LEU A 172 15.42 9.07 14.91
N LYS A 173 16.25 10.03 15.32
CA LYS A 173 16.39 10.43 16.73
C LYS A 173 15.08 10.98 17.30
N ILE A 174 14.33 11.75 16.50
CA ILE A 174 13.00 12.25 16.89
C ILE A 174 12.04 11.07 17.08
N GLY A 175 11.99 10.13 16.16
CA GLY A 175 11.15 8.94 16.25
C GLY A 175 11.46 8.09 17.48
N GLN A 176 12.73 7.83 17.76
CA GLN A 176 13.16 7.08 18.94
C GLN A 176 12.73 7.72 20.26
N LYS A 177 12.75 9.07 20.35
CA LYS A 177 12.33 9.81 21.54
C LYS A 177 10.83 9.68 21.84
N GLN A 178 10.00 9.33 20.88
CA GLN A 178 8.56 9.12 21.11
C GLN A 178 8.29 7.83 21.89
N ILE A 179 9.20 6.87 21.86
CA ILE A 179 9.01 5.57 22.49
C ILE A 179 9.56 5.63 23.91
N LYS A 180 8.66 5.56 24.87
CA LYS A 180 9.05 5.49 26.29
C LYS A 180 9.93 4.25 26.52
N ASP A 181 11.00 4.43 27.26
CA ASP A 181 11.94 3.36 27.62
C ASP A 181 12.61 2.66 26.40
N TYR A 182 12.75 3.35 25.25
CA TYR A 182 13.32 2.81 24.00
C TYR A 182 14.55 1.93 24.22
N LYS A 183 15.54 2.45 24.99
CA LYS A 183 16.78 1.72 25.28
C LYS A 183 16.55 0.51 26.20
N LYS A 184 15.69 0.64 27.21
CA LYS A 184 15.37 -0.43 28.16
C LYS A 184 14.64 -1.59 27.47
N LEU A 185 13.76 -1.25 26.50
CA LEU A 185 13.05 -2.22 25.70
C LEU A 185 13.91 -2.83 24.59
N LYS A 186 15.15 -2.34 24.42
CA LYS A 186 16.05 -2.75 23.32
C LYS A 186 15.34 -2.73 21.96
N CYS A 187 14.63 -1.61 21.69
CA CYS A 187 13.89 -1.49 20.44
C CYS A 187 14.80 -1.51 19.22
N MET A 188 14.38 -2.22 18.21
CA MET A 188 15.05 -2.32 16.92
C MET A 188 14.22 -1.65 15.83
N LEU A 189 14.89 -1.01 14.88
CA LEU A 189 14.28 -0.49 13.67
C LEU A 189 14.15 -1.65 12.66
N LEU A 190 12.92 -2.08 12.36
CA LEU A 190 12.67 -3.17 11.43
C LEU A 190 12.40 -2.72 10.01
N ALA A 191 11.81 -1.55 9.86
CA ALA A 191 11.56 -0.97 8.54
C ALA A 191 11.61 0.55 8.60
N GLU A 192 12.08 1.13 7.53
CA GLU A 192 12.07 2.57 7.29
C GLU A 192 11.79 2.88 5.83
N SER A 193 11.17 4.02 5.60
CA SER A 193 10.89 4.50 4.25
C SER A 193 10.65 6.01 4.23
N VAL A 194 10.74 6.60 3.04
CA VAL A 194 10.22 7.94 2.80
C VAL A 194 8.87 7.79 2.12
N LEU A 195 7.84 8.44 2.66
CA LEU A 195 6.47 8.36 2.16
C LEU A 195 5.87 9.76 2.01
N ILE A 196 4.82 9.87 1.20
CA ILE A 196 3.88 10.98 1.27
C ILE A 196 2.70 10.52 2.13
N TYR A 197 2.47 11.18 3.25
CA TYR A 197 1.41 10.87 4.20
C TYR A 197 0.24 11.86 4.06
N PRO A 198 -0.94 11.40 3.59
CA PRO A 198 -2.13 12.23 3.47
C PRO A 198 -2.86 12.31 4.82
N VAL A 199 -2.96 13.51 5.40
CA VAL A 199 -3.75 13.77 6.60
C VAL A 199 -5.09 14.33 6.18
N LYS A 200 -6.14 13.52 6.30
CA LYS A 200 -7.51 13.90 5.95
C LYS A 200 -8.08 14.83 7.01
N LYS A 201 -8.61 15.96 6.57
CA LYS A 201 -9.40 16.92 7.34
C LYS A 201 -10.86 16.86 6.86
N THR A 202 -11.73 17.66 7.44
CA THR A 202 -13.16 17.68 7.08
C THR A 202 -13.38 17.93 5.59
N ASN A 203 -12.67 18.89 4.99
CA ASN A 203 -12.88 19.31 3.59
C ASN A 203 -11.59 19.40 2.75
N SER A 204 -10.47 18.92 3.27
CA SER A 204 -9.17 18.99 2.61
C SER A 204 -8.26 17.85 3.02
N ILE A 205 -7.16 17.70 2.29
CA ILE A 205 -6.10 16.77 2.62
C ILE A 205 -4.80 17.56 2.68
N ASP A 206 -4.10 17.46 3.80
CA ASP A 206 -2.73 17.95 3.92
C ASP A 206 -1.78 16.81 3.57
N TYR A 207 -0.74 17.11 2.80
CA TYR A 207 0.25 16.11 2.40
C TYR A 207 1.59 16.41 3.05
N TYR A 208 2.13 15.43 3.75
CA TYR A 208 3.43 15.52 4.40
C TYR A 208 4.40 14.55 3.74
N ARG A 209 5.59 15.02 3.39
CA ARG A 209 6.70 14.12 3.10
C ARG A 209 7.29 13.70 4.44
N VAL A 210 7.25 12.40 4.74
CA VAL A 210 7.63 11.88 6.05
C VAL A 210 8.74 10.84 5.95
N TYR A 211 9.57 10.77 6.99
CA TYR A 211 10.32 9.58 7.32
C TYR A 211 9.43 8.67 8.18
N ALA A 212 9.16 7.48 7.70
CA ALA A 212 8.35 6.48 8.39
C ALA A 212 9.26 5.41 8.98
N PHE A 213 9.14 5.18 10.27
CA PHE A 213 9.94 4.23 11.03
C PHE A 213 9.05 3.21 11.74
N ASN A 214 9.37 1.93 11.64
CA ASN A 214 8.71 0.88 12.40
C ASN A 214 9.70 0.30 13.42
N PHE A 215 9.40 0.53 14.69
CA PHE A 215 10.21 0.04 15.81
C PHE A 215 9.51 -1.11 16.52
N PHE A 216 10.29 -2.10 16.93
CA PHE A 216 9.78 -3.21 17.72
C PHE A 216 10.72 -3.49 18.89
N PRO A 217 10.21 -3.75 20.10
CA PRO A 217 11.04 -4.21 21.20
C PRO A 217 11.61 -5.59 20.87
N GLU A 218 12.80 -5.89 21.35
CA GLU A 218 13.47 -7.19 21.14
C GLU A 218 12.55 -8.38 21.47
N LYS A 219 11.80 -8.27 22.57
CA LYS A 219 10.81 -9.27 22.98
C LYS A 219 9.70 -9.50 21.97
N ALA A 220 9.24 -8.46 21.28
CA ALA A 220 8.16 -8.57 20.30
C ALA A 220 8.54 -9.42 19.07
N LEU A 221 9.82 -9.66 18.86
CA LEU A 221 10.30 -10.53 17.79
C LEU A 221 10.19 -12.01 18.14
N HIS A 222 9.98 -12.33 19.42
CA HIS A 222 9.79 -13.71 19.84
C HIS A 222 8.39 -14.20 19.45
N PRO A 223 8.24 -15.40 18.86
CA PRO A 223 6.96 -15.94 18.37
C PRO A 223 5.85 -15.98 19.42
N ALA A 224 6.20 -16.28 20.67
CA ALA A 224 5.26 -16.46 21.77
C ALA A 224 4.77 -15.16 22.41
N THR A 225 5.21 -13.97 21.94
CA THR A 225 4.78 -12.71 22.54
C THR A 225 3.64 -12.06 21.74
N THR A 226 2.73 -11.40 22.45
CA THR A 226 1.67 -10.55 21.89
C THR A 226 2.09 -9.08 21.81
N GLU A 227 3.32 -8.76 22.24
CA GLU A 227 3.82 -7.39 22.22
C GLU A 227 3.90 -6.87 20.77
N GLY A 228 3.37 -5.68 20.53
CA GLY A 228 3.42 -4.98 19.27
C GLY A 228 4.66 -4.08 19.15
N GLY A 229 4.71 -3.32 18.07
CA GLY A 229 5.72 -2.28 17.83
C GLY A 229 5.08 -0.91 17.72
N TRP A 230 5.82 0.01 17.16
CA TRP A 230 5.37 1.39 16.92
C TRP A 230 5.69 1.82 15.50
N ALA A 231 4.72 2.46 14.84
CA ALA A 231 4.95 3.26 13.65
C ALA A 231 5.08 4.72 14.06
N VAL A 232 6.14 5.37 13.60
CA VAL A 232 6.40 6.78 13.87
C VAL A 232 6.69 7.48 12.54
N PHE A 233 5.85 8.46 12.19
CA PHE A 233 6.05 9.25 10.98
C PHE A 233 6.47 10.66 11.37
N VAL A 234 7.64 11.06 10.88
CA VAL A 234 8.25 12.36 11.16
C VAL A 234 8.23 13.21 9.91
N ASP A 235 7.58 14.36 9.97
CA ASP A 235 7.57 15.33 8.87
C ASP A 235 8.99 15.77 8.53
N SER A 236 9.37 15.56 7.28
CA SER A 236 10.72 15.84 6.78
C SER A 236 11.04 17.33 6.62
N GLN A 237 10.03 18.21 6.77
CA GLN A 237 10.22 19.66 6.70
C GLN A 237 10.46 20.29 8.07
N THR A 238 9.78 19.79 9.09
CA THR A 238 9.70 20.44 10.42
C THR A 238 10.22 19.59 11.56
N GLY A 239 10.40 18.27 11.35
CA GLY A 239 10.71 17.32 12.42
C GLY A 239 9.51 17.01 13.33
N LYS A 240 8.32 17.51 13.03
CA LYS A 240 7.13 17.21 13.81
C LYS A 240 6.70 15.76 13.59
N VAL A 241 6.32 15.06 14.65
CA VAL A 241 5.67 13.75 14.54
C VAL A 241 4.24 13.95 14.09
N VAL A 242 3.89 13.39 12.93
CA VAL A 242 2.55 13.50 12.32
C VAL A 242 1.72 12.24 12.53
N LEU A 243 2.36 11.10 12.80
CA LEU A 243 1.71 9.86 13.21
C LEU A 243 2.56 9.15 14.26
N PHE A 244 1.91 8.69 15.32
CA PHE A 244 2.46 7.76 16.29
C PHE A 244 1.40 6.70 16.58
N GLU A 245 1.66 5.47 16.19
CA GLU A 245 0.69 4.39 16.23
C GLU A 245 1.30 3.12 16.82
N ILE A 246 0.51 2.37 17.59
CA ILE A 246 0.90 1.06 18.09
C ILE A 246 0.62 0.03 17.02
N LEU A 247 1.67 -0.64 16.55
CA LEU A 247 1.57 -1.76 15.63
C LEU A 247 1.22 -3.01 16.43
N MET A 248 0.01 -3.51 16.27
CA MET A 248 -0.36 -4.79 16.84
C MET A 248 0.34 -5.93 16.08
N LYS A 249 0.88 -6.91 16.79
CA LYS A 249 1.31 -8.15 16.16
C LYS A 249 0.07 -8.89 15.64
N PRO A 250 0.02 -9.30 14.36
CA PRO A 250 -1.11 -10.06 13.87
C PRO A 250 -1.28 -11.34 14.71
N LEU A 251 -2.42 -11.48 15.38
CA LEU A 251 -2.77 -12.72 16.08
C LEU A 251 -2.92 -13.82 15.02
N GLY A 252 -2.12 -14.89 15.12
CA GLY A 252 -2.27 -16.07 14.28
C GLY A 252 -1.30 -16.23 13.11
N CYS A 253 -0.30 -15.38 12.94
CA CYS A 253 0.83 -15.76 12.10
C CYS A 253 1.58 -16.90 12.80
N CYS A 254 1.39 -18.14 12.32
CA CYS A 254 2.25 -19.26 12.67
C CYS A 254 3.68 -18.91 12.22
N VAL A 255 4.46 -18.34 13.11
CA VAL A 255 5.90 -18.29 12.93
C VAL A 255 6.37 -19.73 13.07
N PRO A 256 7.06 -20.32 12.07
CA PRO A 256 7.61 -21.66 12.22
C PRO A 256 8.43 -21.78 13.50
N GLU A 257 8.36 -22.92 14.20
CA GLU A 257 9.09 -23.14 15.45
C GLU A 257 10.61 -22.95 15.31
N ASP A 258 11.12 -23.06 14.08
CA ASP A 258 12.52 -22.90 13.68
C ASP A 258 12.85 -21.48 13.17
N TRP A 259 11.91 -20.52 13.28
CA TRP A 259 12.18 -19.15 12.85
C TRP A 259 13.16 -18.46 13.80
N VAL A 260 14.33 -18.15 13.29
CA VAL A 260 15.32 -17.32 13.95
C VAL A 260 15.22 -15.89 13.38
N PRO A 261 15.08 -14.86 14.22
CA PRO A 261 15.07 -13.48 13.74
C PRO A 261 16.36 -13.21 12.95
N PRO A 262 16.27 -12.53 11.77
CA PRO A 262 17.46 -12.16 11.02
C PRO A 262 18.36 -11.27 11.88
N LYS A 263 19.66 -11.46 11.78
CA LYS A 263 20.62 -10.62 12.51
C LYS A 263 20.50 -9.17 12.06
N PRO A 264 20.77 -8.18 12.92
CA PRO A 264 20.69 -6.75 12.57
C PRO A 264 21.48 -6.37 11.31
N GLU A 265 22.56 -7.09 11.02
CA GLU A 265 23.38 -6.90 9.81
C GLU A 265 22.69 -7.36 8.52
N GLU A 266 21.74 -8.30 8.62
CA GLU A 266 20.97 -8.85 7.50
C GLU A 266 19.74 -8.00 7.18
N MET A 267 19.35 -7.10 8.10
CA MET A 267 18.19 -6.23 7.99
C MET A 267 18.50 -4.86 7.38
N LYS A 268 19.78 -4.60 7.00
CA LYS A 268 20.14 -3.35 6.34
C LYS A 268 19.44 -3.23 5.00
N PRO A 269 18.70 -2.14 4.74
CA PRO A 269 18.09 -1.92 3.45
C PRO A 269 19.18 -1.87 2.39
N LYS A 270 18.99 -2.65 1.34
CA LYS A 270 19.83 -2.58 0.13
C LYS A 270 19.21 -1.52 -0.76
N TRP A 271 19.71 -0.31 -0.63
CA TRP A 271 19.44 0.79 -1.56
C TRP A 271 20.25 0.60 -2.85
#